data_05e7c925cf6c27eb4d8a8a1ced0d9cb5
#
_entry.id   05e7c925cf6c27eb4d8a8a1ced0d9cb5
#
_cell.length_a   1.000
_cell.length_b   1.000
_cell.length_c   1.000
_cell.angle_alpha   90.00
_cell.angle_beta   90.00
_cell.angle_gamma   90.00
#
_symmetry.space_group_name_H-M   'P 1'
#
loop_
_entity.id
_entity.type
_entity.pdbx_description
1 polymer ?
#
loop_
_entity_poly.entity_id
_entity_poly.type
_entity_poly.pdbx_seq_one_letter_code
_entity_poly.pdbx_strand_id
1 'polypeptide(L)'
;GAFRKTERATKRPLPIGVSNYCLASSEYYYIDKTMMIKDFIDERPMVTLFTRPRRFGKTLNMDMLRTFFEKSDEDTSVYFRDKKIWSCGQKYRDYQGKYPVIFLTFKDVKFDTWAETFAAIRDIFAKETRRHKELLTSGQCDEYSKKTYAKLADGKVSEVELASALL
;
A
#
# COMPACT_ATOMS: atom_id res chain seq x y z
N GLY A 1 50.89 19.88 -8.89
CA GLY A 1 50.16 18.63 -8.89
C GLY A 1 48.84 18.82 -8.21
N ALA A 2 47.75 18.94 -9.01
CA ALA A 2 46.39 19.05 -8.46
C ALA A 2 45.91 17.66 -8.00
N PHE A 3 45.74 17.47 -6.69
CA PHE A 3 45.05 16.31 -6.18
C PHE A 3 43.56 16.40 -6.56
N ARG A 4 43.14 15.59 -7.54
CA ARG A 4 41.73 15.30 -7.74
C ARG A 4 41.22 14.53 -6.51
N LYS A 5 40.43 15.19 -5.67
CA LYS A 5 39.55 14.51 -4.72
C LYS A 5 38.58 13.70 -5.55
N THR A 6 38.77 12.41 -5.66
CA THR A 6 37.73 11.47 -6.06
C THR A 6 36.64 11.53 -5.02
N GLU A 7 35.51 12.18 -5.33
CA GLU A 7 34.27 12.03 -4.57
C GLU A 7 33.95 10.54 -4.54
N ARG A 8 34.15 9.92 -3.37
CA ARG A 8 33.60 8.59 -3.12
C ARG A 8 32.09 8.75 -3.19
N ALA A 9 31.49 8.26 -4.27
CA ALA A 9 30.06 8.08 -4.35
C ALA A 9 29.65 7.32 -3.08
N THR A 10 28.92 7.97 -2.19
CA THR A 10 28.45 7.37 -0.96
C THR A 10 27.50 6.24 -1.36
N LYS A 11 27.95 4.98 -1.13
CA LYS A 11 27.13 3.80 -1.40
C LYS A 11 25.88 3.89 -0.52
N ARG A 12 24.70 3.89 -1.14
CA ARG A 12 23.44 3.86 -0.41
C ARG A 12 23.35 2.57 0.40
N PRO A 13 22.86 2.60 1.65
CA PRO A 13 22.69 1.42 2.46
C PRO A 13 21.62 0.48 1.88
N LEU A 14 21.68 -0.81 2.22
CA LEU A 14 20.66 -1.78 1.86
C LEU A 14 19.38 -1.52 2.69
N PRO A 15 18.17 -1.67 2.11
CA PRO A 15 16.91 -1.41 2.79
C PRO A 15 16.49 -2.57 3.71
N ILE A 16 17.38 -2.99 4.60
CA ILE A 16 17.10 -4.09 5.54
C ILE A 16 16.09 -3.61 6.58
N GLY A 17 14.95 -4.31 6.66
CA GLY A 17 13.88 -3.97 7.60
C GLY A 17 13.05 -2.73 7.21
N VAL A 18 13.31 -2.13 6.05
CA VAL A 18 12.53 -1.00 5.53
C VAL A 18 11.29 -1.51 4.81
N SER A 19 10.11 -1.11 5.27
CA SER A 19 8.82 -1.46 4.68
C SER A 19 8.15 -0.32 3.92
N ASN A 20 8.70 0.89 3.99
CA ASN A 20 8.21 2.07 3.29
C ASN A 20 8.90 2.20 1.93
N TYR A 21 8.12 2.09 0.85
CA TYR A 21 8.63 2.15 -0.51
C TYR A 21 9.22 3.53 -0.87
N CYS A 22 8.56 4.61 -0.48
CA CYS A 22 9.05 5.96 -0.77
C CYS A 22 10.45 6.17 -0.19
N LEU A 23 10.67 5.73 1.04
CA LEU A 23 11.96 5.79 1.71
C LEU A 23 12.97 4.85 1.06
N ALA A 24 12.61 3.60 0.82
CA ALA A 24 13.50 2.59 0.24
C ALA A 24 13.97 2.99 -1.16
N SER A 25 13.08 3.50 -2.01
CA SER A 25 13.39 3.87 -3.38
C SER A 25 14.21 5.15 -3.51
N SER A 26 14.10 6.08 -2.56
CA SER A 26 14.75 7.38 -2.60
C SER A 26 16.09 7.44 -1.85
N GLU A 27 16.22 6.74 -0.72
CA GLU A 27 17.38 6.88 0.17
C GLU A 27 18.25 5.62 0.28
N TYR A 28 17.72 4.45 -0.13
CA TYR A 28 18.40 3.17 0.00
C TYR A 28 18.82 2.61 -1.37
N TYR A 29 19.70 1.61 -1.35
CA TYR A 29 20.00 0.80 -2.52
C TYR A 29 18.81 -0.12 -2.80
N TYR A 30 17.90 0.37 -3.63
CA TYR A 30 16.66 -0.33 -3.98
C TYR A 30 16.84 -1.15 -5.26
N ILE A 31 16.57 -2.44 -5.19
CA ILE A 31 16.48 -3.30 -6.36
C ILE A 31 15.09 -3.12 -6.96
N ASP A 32 15.04 -2.63 -8.19
CA ASP A 32 13.80 -2.29 -8.87
C ASP A 32 12.91 -3.52 -9.09
N LYS A 33 11.81 -3.60 -8.36
CA LYS A 33 10.75 -4.61 -8.46
C LYS A 33 9.46 -4.07 -9.11
N THR A 34 9.51 -2.87 -9.69
CA THR A 34 8.30 -2.20 -10.21
C THR A 34 7.67 -2.91 -11.41
N MET A 35 8.35 -3.83 -12.07
CA MET A 35 7.75 -4.68 -13.11
C MET A 35 6.60 -5.55 -12.59
N MET A 36 6.55 -5.82 -11.28
CA MET A 36 5.42 -6.45 -10.61
C MET A 36 4.11 -5.68 -10.81
N ILE A 37 4.18 -4.36 -10.92
CA ILE A 37 3.02 -3.50 -11.20
C ILE A 37 2.48 -3.80 -12.60
N LYS A 38 3.37 -3.95 -13.57
CA LYS A 38 3.00 -4.32 -14.94
C LYS A 38 2.28 -5.66 -14.97
N ASP A 39 2.85 -6.67 -14.34
CA ASP A 39 2.26 -8.01 -14.27
C ASP A 39 0.88 -7.96 -13.60
N PHE A 40 0.75 -7.21 -12.51
CA PHE A 40 -0.52 -7.01 -11.82
C PHE A 40 -1.60 -6.36 -12.70
N ILE A 41 -1.23 -5.36 -13.49
CA ILE A 41 -2.15 -4.68 -14.41
C ILE A 41 -2.55 -5.62 -15.57
N ASP A 42 -1.60 -6.34 -16.15
CA ASP A 42 -1.82 -7.21 -17.31
C ASP A 42 -2.65 -8.45 -16.96
N GLU A 43 -2.38 -9.06 -15.83
CA GLU A 43 -3.05 -10.29 -15.39
C GLU A 43 -4.40 -10.03 -14.73
N ARG A 44 -4.60 -8.86 -14.14
CA ARG A 44 -5.81 -8.46 -13.39
C ARG A 44 -6.31 -9.56 -12.44
N PRO A 45 -5.45 -10.10 -11.57
CA PRO A 45 -5.86 -11.19 -10.70
C PRO A 45 -6.92 -10.71 -9.69
N MET A 46 -7.93 -11.53 -9.43
CA MET A 46 -8.88 -11.27 -8.36
C MET A 46 -8.23 -11.41 -6.99
N VAL A 47 -7.30 -12.35 -6.87
CA VAL A 47 -6.50 -12.60 -5.66
C VAL A 47 -5.06 -12.87 -6.06
N THR A 48 -4.12 -12.22 -5.38
CA THR A 48 -2.69 -12.47 -5.54
C THR A 48 -2.10 -12.91 -4.23
N LEU A 49 -1.47 -14.08 -4.20
CA LEU A 49 -0.77 -14.60 -3.05
C LEU A 49 0.74 -14.47 -3.23
N PHE A 50 1.40 -13.74 -2.32
CA PHE A 50 2.86 -13.66 -2.27
C PHE A 50 3.41 -14.66 -1.25
N THR A 51 3.93 -15.79 -1.74
CA THR A 51 4.46 -16.88 -0.91
C THR A 51 5.97 -16.76 -0.73
N ARG A 52 6.47 -15.66 -0.21
CA ARG A 52 7.90 -15.53 0.07
C ARG A 52 8.19 -15.62 1.56
N PRO A 53 9.36 -16.17 1.97
CA PRO A 53 9.77 -16.21 3.38
C PRO A 53 9.77 -14.81 4.01
N ARG A 54 9.67 -14.74 5.34
CA ARG A 54 9.83 -13.49 6.08
C ARG A 54 11.13 -12.79 5.70
N ARG A 55 11.14 -11.45 5.65
CA ARG A 55 12.29 -10.58 5.33
C ARG A 55 12.73 -10.54 3.86
N PHE A 56 11.95 -11.11 2.93
CA PHE A 56 12.23 -11.03 1.47
C PHE A 56 11.43 -9.91 0.76
N GLY A 57 11.11 -8.83 1.47
CA GLY A 57 10.53 -7.64 0.86
C GLY A 57 9.02 -7.72 0.54
N LYS A 58 8.28 -8.66 1.13
CA LYS A 58 6.81 -8.76 0.94
C LYS A 58 6.09 -7.45 1.28
N THR A 59 6.32 -6.93 2.48
CA THR A 59 5.68 -5.70 2.95
C THR A 59 6.11 -4.51 2.11
N LEU A 60 7.37 -4.45 1.71
CA LEU A 60 7.90 -3.40 0.85
C LEU A 60 7.24 -3.42 -0.54
N ASN A 61 7.06 -4.60 -1.13
CA ASN A 61 6.42 -4.76 -2.42
C ASN A 61 4.91 -4.43 -2.37
N MET A 62 4.23 -4.79 -1.29
CA MET A 62 2.83 -4.41 -1.07
C MET A 62 2.69 -2.90 -0.88
N ASP A 63 3.60 -2.28 -0.14
CA ASP A 63 3.62 -0.82 0.01
C ASP A 63 3.95 -0.10 -1.31
N MET A 64 4.79 -0.68 -2.14
CA MET A 64 5.05 -0.21 -3.51
C MET A 64 3.78 -0.21 -4.36
N LEU A 65 3.02 -1.31 -4.37
CA LEU A 65 1.75 -1.40 -5.08
C LEU A 65 0.75 -0.36 -4.58
N ARG A 66 0.60 -0.24 -3.26
CA ARG A 66 -0.24 0.80 -2.65
C ARG A 66 0.17 2.19 -3.11
N THR A 67 1.44 2.53 -2.99
CA THR A 67 1.98 3.84 -3.36
C THR A 67 1.75 4.16 -4.84
N PHE A 68 1.82 3.17 -5.70
CA PHE A 68 1.59 3.35 -7.13
C PHE A 68 0.11 3.62 -7.44
N PHE A 69 -0.80 2.81 -6.92
CA PHE A 69 -2.22 2.87 -7.29
C PHE A 69 -3.01 3.90 -6.48
N GLU A 70 -2.62 4.18 -5.25
CA GLU A 70 -3.41 5.01 -4.34
C GLU A 70 -3.48 6.46 -4.79
N LYS A 71 -4.71 6.99 -4.83
CA LYS A 71 -4.96 8.41 -5.00
C LYS A 71 -4.50 9.16 -3.75
N SER A 72 -3.65 10.15 -3.94
CA SER A 72 -3.06 10.96 -2.87
C SER A 72 -3.02 12.42 -3.28
N ASP A 73 -3.00 13.32 -2.29
CA ASP A 73 -2.76 14.76 -2.51
C ASP A 73 -1.31 15.04 -2.91
N GLU A 74 -0.40 14.14 -2.56
CA GLU A 74 1.00 14.20 -2.99
C GLU A 74 1.20 13.54 -4.36
N ASP A 75 2.11 14.06 -5.17
CA ASP A 75 2.52 13.44 -6.43
C ASP A 75 3.47 12.27 -6.17
N THR A 76 2.90 11.08 -5.99
CA THR A 76 3.68 9.86 -5.76
C THR A 76 4.37 9.32 -7.02
N SER A 77 4.08 9.86 -8.20
CA SER A 77 4.74 9.48 -9.45
C SER A 77 6.25 9.70 -9.43
N VAL A 78 6.72 10.63 -8.61
CA VAL A 78 8.15 10.93 -8.43
C VAL A 78 8.97 9.73 -7.99
N TYR A 79 8.35 8.77 -7.28
CA TYR A 79 8.99 7.54 -6.82
C TYR A 79 9.05 6.44 -7.87
N PHE A 80 8.46 6.66 -9.05
CA PHE A 80 8.36 5.68 -10.14
C PHE A 80 8.96 6.16 -11.45
N ARG A 81 9.20 7.47 -11.63
CA ARG A 81 9.66 8.05 -12.89
C ARG A 81 11.01 7.53 -13.35
N ASP A 82 11.87 7.12 -12.43
CA ASP A 82 13.20 6.55 -12.69
C ASP A 82 13.20 5.01 -12.63
N LYS A 83 12.05 4.39 -12.50
CA LYS A 83 11.87 2.94 -12.39
C LYS A 83 11.41 2.31 -13.70
N LYS A 84 11.62 1.02 -13.84
CA LYS A 84 11.29 0.25 -15.06
C LYS A 84 9.83 0.38 -15.47
N ILE A 85 8.89 0.45 -14.52
CA ILE A 85 7.45 0.59 -14.83
C ILE A 85 7.16 1.84 -15.65
N TRP A 86 7.89 2.92 -15.41
CA TRP A 86 7.65 4.18 -16.12
C TRP A 86 7.99 4.09 -17.62
N SER A 87 8.95 3.27 -17.97
CA SER A 87 9.36 3.02 -19.37
C SER A 87 8.46 2.03 -20.11
N CYS A 88 7.51 1.38 -19.41
CA CYS A 88 6.58 0.42 -20.01
C CYS A 88 5.49 1.08 -20.88
N GLY A 89 5.31 2.38 -20.81
CA GLY A 89 4.40 3.15 -21.64
C GLY A 89 3.24 3.80 -20.90
N GLN A 90 2.49 4.64 -21.62
CA GLN A 90 1.41 5.44 -21.07
C GLN A 90 0.25 4.59 -20.52
N LYS A 91 -0.02 3.43 -21.11
CA LYS A 91 -1.03 2.48 -20.62
C LYS A 91 -0.87 2.20 -19.12
N TYR A 92 0.36 1.99 -18.68
CA TYR A 92 0.65 1.67 -17.26
C TYR A 92 0.72 2.91 -16.39
N ARG A 93 1.23 4.03 -16.90
CA ARG A 93 1.26 5.32 -16.19
C ARG A 93 -0.12 5.84 -15.86
N ASP A 94 -1.13 5.54 -16.70
CA ASP A 94 -2.51 5.98 -16.50
C ASP A 94 -3.17 5.36 -15.24
N TYR A 95 -2.63 4.26 -14.73
CA TYR A 95 -3.09 3.64 -13.48
C TYR A 95 -2.52 4.30 -12.22
N GLN A 96 -1.47 5.12 -12.36
CA GLN A 96 -0.79 5.71 -11.23
C GLN A 96 -1.65 6.76 -10.53
N GLY A 97 -1.84 6.58 -9.21
CA GLY A 97 -2.51 7.56 -8.36
C GLY A 97 -4.01 7.75 -8.62
N LYS A 98 -4.73 6.74 -9.11
CA LYS A 98 -6.12 6.85 -9.56
C LYS A 98 -7.15 6.20 -8.64
N TYR A 99 -6.73 5.33 -7.73
CA TYR A 99 -7.64 4.45 -7.01
C TYR A 99 -7.62 4.67 -5.50
N PRO A 100 -8.77 4.53 -4.82
CA PRO A 100 -8.76 4.33 -3.38
C PRO A 100 -8.20 2.93 -3.09
N VAL A 101 -7.18 2.84 -2.25
CA VAL A 101 -6.54 1.58 -1.89
C VAL A 101 -6.74 1.32 -0.40
N ILE A 102 -7.35 0.19 -0.08
CA ILE A 102 -7.49 -0.28 1.29
C ILE A 102 -6.28 -1.14 1.63
N PHE A 103 -5.47 -0.69 2.56
CA PHE A 103 -4.27 -1.38 3.01
C PHE A 103 -4.39 -1.73 4.50
N LEU A 104 -4.42 -3.02 4.78
CA LEU A 104 -4.59 -3.53 6.13
C LEU A 104 -3.36 -4.33 6.56
N THR A 105 -2.90 -4.11 7.78
CA THR A 105 -1.87 -4.91 8.42
C THR A 105 -2.31 -5.34 9.82
N PHE A 106 -2.14 -6.61 10.10
CA PHE A 106 -2.47 -7.20 11.41
C PHE A 106 -1.20 -7.54 12.21
N LYS A 107 -0.07 -6.93 11.84
CA LYS A 107 1.25 -7.22 12.41
C LYS A 107 1.28 -7.09 13.94
N ASP A 108 0.58 -6.09 14.49
CA ASP A 108 0.61 -5.76 15.91
C ASP A 108 -0.62 -6.28 16.66
N VAL A 109 -1.46 -7.10 15.99
CA VAL A 109 -2.64 -7.70 16.63
C VAL A 109 -2.24 -8.99 17.32
N LYS A 110 -1.85 -8.86 18.61
CA LYS A 110 -1.50 -9.97 19.50
C LYS A 110 -2.03 -9.65 20.89
N PHE A 111 -3.16 -10.23 21.26
CA PHE A 111 -3.79 -10.05 22.57
C PHE A 111 -4.21 -11.39 23.15
N ASP A 112 -4.36 -11.45 24.47
CA ASP A 112 -4.68 -12.67 25.18
C ASP A 112 -6.16 -13.03 25.13
N THR A 113 -7.04 -12.03 24.89
CA THR A 113 -8.48 -12.23 24.82
C THR A 113 -9.03 -11.92 23.44
N TRP A 114 -10.14 -12.58 23.07
CA TRP A 114 -10.84 -12.30 21.83
C TRP A 114 -11.41 -10.87 21.80
N ALA A 115 -11.92 -10.39 22.93
CA ALA A 115 -12.47 -9.03 23.01
C ALA A 115 -11.44 -7.97 22.68
N GLU A 116 -10.22 -8.08 23.20
CA GLU A 116 -9.10 -7.16 22.87
C GLU A 116 -8.66 -7.30 21.42
N THR A 117 -8.55 -8.52 20.92
CA THR A 117 -8.20 -8.79 19.52
C THR A 117 -9.21 -8.18 18.57
N PHE A 118 -10.50 -8.39 18.82
CA PHE A 118 -11.57 -7.83 18.00
C PHE A 118 -11.59 -6.30 18.04
N ALA A 119 -11.39 -5.70 19.19
CA ALA A 119 -11.30 -4.24 19.34
C ALA A 119 -10.13 -3.67 18.51
N ALA A 120 -8.98 -4.33 18.51
CA ALA A 120 -7.83 -3.92 17.71
C ALA A 120 -8.08 -4.05 16.20
N ILE A 121 -8.69 -5.14 15.75
CA ILE A 121 -9.07 -5.35 14.34
C ILE A 121 -10.07 -4.28 13.90
N ARG A 122 -11.11 -4.03 14.70
CA ARG A 122 -12.10 -2.99 14.41
C ARG A 122 -11.48 -1.61 14.31
N ASP A 123 -10.50 -1.28 15.16
CA ASP A 123 -9.78 -0.01 15.11
C ASP A 123 -8.93 0.13 13.84
N ILE A 124 -8.28 -0.94 13.39
CA ILE A 124 -7.53 -0.98 12.12
C ILE A 124 -8.46 -0.65 10.95
N PHE A 125 -9.62 -1.29 10.87
CA PHE A 125 -10.61 -1.02 9.83
C PHE A 125 -11.16 0.40 9.92
N ALA A 126 -11.44 0.90 11.13
CA ALA A 126 -11.94 2.25 11.32
C ALA A 126 -10.93 3.32 10.84
N LYS A 127 -9.67 3.15 11.14
CA LYS A 127 -8.61 4.06 10.69
C LYS A 127 -8.46 4.07 9.17
N GLU A 128 -8.49 2.89 8.56
CA GLU A 128 -8.34 2.76 7.11
C GLU A 128 -9.55 3.31 6.36
N THR A 129 -10.76 3.04 6.82
CA THR A 129 -11.97 3.59 6.22
C THR A 129 -12.06 5.11 6.36
N ARG A 130 -11.57 5.69 7.45
CA ARG A 130 -11.48 7.16 7.60
C ARG A 130 -10.51 7.81 6.63
N ARG A 131 -9.47 7.11 6.21
CA ARG A 131 -8.53 7.61 5.19
C ARG A 131 -9.21 7.82 3.84
N HIS A 132 -10.28 7.08 3.55
CA HIS A 132 -10.99 7.11 2.27
C HIS A 132 -12.46 7.60 2.42
N LYS A 133 -12.64 8.73 3.12
CA LYS A 133 -13.97 9.33 3.33
C LYS A 133 -14.70 9.68 2.04
N GLU A 134 -13.96 9.90 0.96
CA GLU A 134 -14.50 10.17 -0.36
C GLU A 134 -15.43 9.06 -0.87
N LEU A 135 -15.28 7.83 -0.40
CA LEU A 135 -16.16 6.71 -0.75
C LEU A 135 -17.59 6.88 -0.23
N LEU A 136 -17.78 7.63 0.87
CA LEU A 136 -19.11 7.96 1.39
C LEU A 136 -19.92 8.87 0.46
N THR A 137 -19.24 9.68 -0.33
CA THR A 137 -19.85 10.63 -1.28
C THR A 137 -19.78 10.15 -2.72
N SER A 138 -19.19 8.97 -2.96
CA SER A 138 -19.07 8.39 -4.30
C SER A 138 -20.45 8.02 -4.87
N GLY A 139 -20.73 8.43 -6.10
CA GLY A 139 -21.93 8.02 -6.83
C GLY A 139 -21.91 6.57 -7.32
N GLN A 140 -20.76 5.87 -7.17
CA GLN A 140 -20.59 4.48 -7.59
C GLN A 140 -20.92 3.45 -6.49
N CYS A 141 -21.09 3.91 -5.25
CA CYS A 141 -21.48 3.08 -4.12
C CYS A 141 -22.98 3.20 -3.86
N ASP A 142 -23.63 2.07 -3.58
CA ASP A 142 -25.02 2.05 -3.15
C ASP A 142 -25.19 2.53 -1.71
N GLU A 143 -26.43 2.82 -1.30
CA GLU A 143 -26.74 3.34 0.03
C GLU A 143 -26.45 2.32 1.15
N TYR A 144 -26.59 1.03 0.87
CA TYR A 144 -26.28 -0.03 1.82
C TYR A 144 -24.76 -0.09 2.09
N SER A 145 -23.96 -0.08 1.04
CA SER A 145 -22.48 -0.06 1.15
C SER A 145 -22.00 1.19 1.87
N LYS A 146 -22.61 2.36 1.61
CA LYS A 146 -22.26 3.60 2.31
C LYS A 146 -22.57 3.53 3.81
N LYS A 147 -23.71 2.92 4.20
CA LYS A 147 -24.05 2.73 5.62
C LYS A 147 -23.05 1.81 6.33
N THR A 148 -22.71 0.70 5.70
CA THR A 148 -21.70 -0.23 6.22
C THR A 148 -20.35 0.45 6.37
N TYR A 149 -19.93 1.22 5.37
CA TYR A 149 -18.69 1.98 5.39
C TYR A 149 -18.67 3.02 6.52
N ALA A 150 -19.76 3.73 6.73
CA ALA A 150 -19.89 4.69 7.82
C ALA A 150 -19.76 4.02 9.19
N LYS A 151 -20.36 2.86 9.40
CA LYS A 151 -20.20 2.06 10.63
C LYS A 151 -18.76 1.61 10.87
N LEU A 152 -18.06 1.18 9.81
CA LEU A 152 -16.64 0.82 9.88
C LEU A 152 -15.80 2.04 10.31
N ALA A 153 -16.03 3.20 9.71
CA ALA A 153 -15.32 4.43 10.04
C ALA A 153 -15.54 4.89 11.47
N ASP A 154 -16.75 4.71 12.01
CA ASP A 154 -17.11 5.08 13.38
C ASP A 154 -16.67 4.05 14.43
N GLY A 155 -16.16 2.90 14.01
CA GLY A 155 -15.76 1.81 14.89
C GLY A 155 -16.95 1.15 15.62
N LYS A 156 -18.15 1.18 15.04
CA LYS A 156 -19.41 0.67 15.64
C LYS A 156 -19.89 -0.64 15.01
N VAL A 157 -19.08 -1.31 14.21
CA VAL A 157 -19.45 -2.59 13.61
C VAL A 157 -19.45 -3.72 14.64
N SER A 158 -20.42 -4.62 14.53
CA SER A 158 -20.42 -5.90 15.23
C SER A 158 -19.49 -6.91 14.55
N GLU A 159 -19.21 -8.02 15.21
CA GLU A 159 -18.39 -9.11 14.62
C GLU A 159 -19.01 -9.65 13.33
N VAL A 160 -20.33 -9.83 13.32
CA VAL A 160 -21.06 -10.32 12.13
C VAL A 160 -21.02 -9.33 10.99
N GLU A 161 -21.21 -8.05 11.27
CA GLU A 161 -21.15 -6.98 10.26
C GLU A 161 -19.74 -6.86 9.67
N LEU A 162 -18.70 -6.97 10.50
CA LEU A 162 -17.31 -6.93 10.03
C LEU A 162 -17.00 -8.14 9.14
N ALA A 163 -17.40 -9.33 9.52
CA ALA A 163 -17.22 -10.53 8.70
C ALA A 163 -17.93 -10.42 7.35
N SER A 164 -19.15 -9.87 7.33
CA SER A 164 -19.89 -9.63 6.08
C SER A 164 -19.24 -8.58 5.17
N ALA A 165 -18.59 -7.58 5.73
CA ALA A 165 -17.90 -6.54 4.95
C ALA A 165 -16.62 -7.04 4.26
N LEU A 166 -16.09 -8.18 4.69
CA LEU A 166 -14.87 -8.79 4.15
C LEU A 166 -15.13 -9.81 3.03
N LEU A 167 -16.38 -10.18 2.79
CA LEU A 167 -16.80 -11.11 1.74
C LEU A 167 -17.28 -10.39 0.50
#